data_dce1bf88e914621121fed3f671461c6c
#
_entry.id   dce1bf88e914621121fed3f671461c6c
#
_cell.length_a   1.000
_cell.length_b   1.000
_cell.length_c   1.000
_cell.angle_alpha   90.00
_cell.angle_beta   90.00
_cell.angle_gamma   90.00
#
_symmetry.space_group_name_H-M   'P 1'
#
loop_
_entity.id
_entity.type
_entity.pdbx_description
1 polymer ?
#
loop_
_entity_poly.entity_id
_entity_poly.type
_entity_poly.pdbx_seq_one_letter_code
_entity_poly.pdbx_strand_id
1 'polypeptide(L)'
;VGSEMCIRDRRIWLNPKKMAQLGITAIDVRKAIEEQNNQYAAGKVGTSPTTDDQQLVYTIRTKGQLLTPEEFGNITVRSRGADGIVRIHDIARVEVGNRSYEAYNQLNDVPSVTFAVYLQTGANAMQTAVDVKKRLQELSKNFPDDIAYVITDDNSRFVEAALNEVVQTLLEAGLLVLLVVYLFLQNWRATLIPMLAVPVSLIGTLAGLWALNFSLNTLTLFAMTLAIGIVVDDAIVVLENVERIMETEKLNAFQASQKAMKEVAGALVAIVLVLSTVFTPVAFLGGIAGELYRQFAVTIGVSVVLSGFVALTLTPALCAILLRNKSKPFKIFRLFNDGFERFKLNYIKGVSFNLRHRWFTAAILVAVTVGCWEFLQIVPTSFVPREDQGILRVAIQLPEGATLNRTGVVVTDLSREIRKIPEVENVTALVANDTIANDTKSNAASLIVQLKPWDQRTRSAETIRRQLQTLVNARTDAVGQAVNPAPIRGLGRAGGLDFYIQSRESDNPLELQQVAEDFRQRLVAKPEISSARSMIQADAPQLYLTVDEAKALAMDVAISDVYDTLGYFMGGKYVNDFTRIGKIFRVIIQADAPVSYT
;
A
#
# COMPACT_ATOMS: atom_id res chain seq x y z
N VAL A 1 4.82 4.83 -13.77
CA VAL A 1 6.26 5.00 -14.02
C VAL A 1 6.76 3.64 -14.46
N GLY A 2 7.04 3.49 -15.78
CA GLY A 2 7.62 2.26 -16.29
C GLY A 2 8.98 2.02 -15.64
N SER A 3 9.26 0.79 -15.27
CA SER A 3 10.58 0.38 -14.80
C SER A 3 11.64 0.82 -15.83
N GLU A 4 12.74 1.41 -15.39
CA GLU A 4 13.86 1.79 -16.26
C GLU A 4 14.44 0.60 -17.04
N MET A 5 14.19 -0.62 -16.57
CA MET A 5 14.55 -1.88 -17.24
C MET A 5 13.80 -2.13 -18.56
N CYS A 6 12.68 -1.45 -18.80
CA CYS A 6 11.93 -1.57 -20.05
C CYS A 6 12.37 -0.59 -21.13
N ILE A 7 13.26 0.36 -20.81
CA ILE A 7 13.76 1.36 -21.74
C ILE A 7 14.98 0.75 -22.43
N ARG A 8 14.87 0.59 -23.76
CA ARG A 8 15.93 0.00 -24.58
C ARG A 8 16.80 1.09 -25.18
N ASP A 9 17.88 1.41 -24.48
CA ASP A 9 18.88 2.38 -24.92
C ASP A 9 19.85 1.78 -25.95
N ARG A 10 20.63 2.64 -26.61
CA ARG A 10 21.73 2.23 -27.48
C ARG A 10 22.94 1.96 -26.61
N ARG A 11 23.37 0.70 -26.53
CA ARG A 11 24.60 0.31 -25.83
C ARG A 11 25.71 0.07 -26.81
N ILE A 12 26.84 0.69 -26.55
CA ILE A 12 28.09 0.57 -27.34
C ILE A 12 29.15 0.00 -26.43
N TRP A 13 29.43 -1.30 -26.61
CA TRP A 13 30.37 -2.06 -25.81
C TRP A 13 31.75 -1.99 -26.46
N LEU A 14 32.61 -1.19 -25.86
CA LEU A 14 33.95 -0.95 -26.37
C LEU A 14 34.86 -2.17 -26.15
N ASN A 15 35.72 -2.45 -27.13
CA ASN A 15 36.77 -3.46 -27.00
C ASN A 15 38.12 -2.76 -26.84
N PRO A 16 38.69 -2.64 -25.62
CA PRO A 16 39.93 -1.90 -25.36
C PRO A 16 41.13 -2.46 -26.11
N LYS A 17 41.22 -3.78 -26.34
CA LYS A 17 42.33 -4.40 -27.08
C LYS A 17 42.35 -3.93 -28.53
N LYS A 18 41.21 -3.95 -29.22
CA LYS A 18 41.09 -3.46 -30.59
C LYS A 18 41.34 -1.95 -30.67
N MET A 19 40.85 -1.18 -29.71
CA MET A 19 41.06 0.27 -29.62
C MET A 19 42.53 0.60 -29.46
N ALA A 20 43.25 -0.10 -28.57
CA ALA A 20 44.69 0.08 -28.36
C ALA A 20 45.50 -0.25 -29.62
N GLN A 21 45.15 -1.34 -30.34
CA GLN A 21 45.80 -1.73 -31.59
C GLN A 21 45.66 -0.65 -32.68
N LEU A 22 44.54 0.05 -32.70
CA LEU A 22 44.26 1.09 -33.68
C LEU A 22 44.59 2.50 -33.16
N GLY A 23 45.09 2.64 -31.92
CA GLY A 23 45.42 3.90 -31.28
C GLY A 23 44.20 4.83 -31.14
N ILE A 24 43.00 4.27 -30.81
CA ILE A 24 41.75 4.99 -30.63
C ILE A 24 41.42 5.03 -29.14
N THR A 25 40.99 6.19 -28.64
CA THR A 25 40.56 6.40 -27.26
C THR A 25 39.03 6.35 -27.12
N ALA A 26 38.51 6.15 -25.91
CA ALA A 26 37.08 6.23 -25.63
C ALA A 26 36.53 7.65 -25.90
N ILE A 27 37.36 8.65 -25.74
CA ILE A 27 37.04 10.06 -26.01
C ILE A 27 36.84 10.29 -27.52
N ASP A 28 37.68 9.66 -28.38
CA ASP A 28 37.49 9.73 -29.83
C ASP A 28 36.16 9.14 -30.26
N VAL A 29 35.79 7.99 -29.66
CA VAL A 29 34.48 7.36 -29.93
C VAL A 29 33.33 8.25 -29.47
N ARG A 30 33.43 8.85 -28.28
CA ARG A 30 32.42 9.80 -27.79
C ARG A 30 32.23 10.98 -28.74
N LYS A 31 33.31 11.65 -29.11
CA LYS A 31 33.29 12.78 -30.04
C LYS A 31 32.69 12.41 -31.39
N ALA A 32 33.05 11.27 -31.96
CA ALA A 32 32.49 10.78 -33.21
C ALA A 32 30.96 10.55 -33.13
N ILE A 33 30.48 10.04 -32.02
CA ILE A 33 29.03 9.86 -31.79
C ILE A 33 28.32 11.21 -31.62
N GLU A 34 28.86 12.13 -30.82
CA GLU A 34 28.32 13.46 -30.62
C GLU A 34 28.20 14.25 -31.93
N GLU A 35 29.22 14.17 -32.80
CA GLU A 35 29.24 14.85 -34.09
C GLU A 35 28.29 14.21 -35.11
N GLN A 36 28.23 12.88 -35.20
CA GLN A 36 27.48 12.20 -36.27
C GLN A 36 26.06 11.79 -35.88
N ASN A 37 25.74 11.78 -34.57
CA ASN A 37 24.38 11.57 -34.08
C ASN A 37 23.84 12.88 -33.51
N ASN A 38 23.75 13.91 -34.33
CA ASN A 38 23.21 15.22 -33.93
C ASN A 38 22.31 15.77 -35.05
N GLN A 39 21.37 16.63 -34.67
CA GLN A 39 20.47 17.30 -35.59
C GLN A 39 21.02 18.71 -35.90
N TYR A 40 21.61 18.86 -37.07
CA TYR A 40 22.12 20.13 -37.52
C TYR A 40 21.06 20.91 -38.29
N ALA A 41 20.82 22.16 -37.89
CA ALA A 41 19.95 23.07 -38.61
C ALA A 41 20.76 23.75 -39.72
N ALA A 42 20.61 23.27 -40.95
CA ALA A 42 21.36 23.78 -42.09
C ALA A 42 20.76 25.08 -42.71
N GLY A 43 19.63 25.55 -42.17
CA GLY A 43 18.99 26.79 -42.63
C GLY A 43 18.03 26.61 -43.80
N LYS A 44 17.80 27.69 -44.54
CA LYS A 44 16.87 27.76 -45.67
C LYS A 44 17.56 28.48 -46.84
N VAL A 45 17.27 28.02 -48.05
CA VAL A 45 17.67 28.72 -49.27
C VAL A 45 16.50 29.55 -49.79
N GLY A 46 16.75 30.77 -50.22
CA GLY A 46 15.75 31.68 -50.73
C GLY A 46 15.05 32.54 -49.67
N THR A 47 15.57 32.64 -48.43
CA THR A 47 15.12 33.60 -47.40
C THR A 47 15.74 34.97 -47.62
N SER A 48 14.99 36.03 -47.29
CA SER A 48 15.47 37.41 -47.41
C SER A 48 16.74 37.68 -46.56
N PRO A 49 17.68 38.47 -47.06
CA PRO A 49 17.62 39.23 -48.30
C PRO A 49 17.90 38.34 -49.55
N THR A 50 17.08 38.45 -50.59
CA THR A 50 17.14 37.64 -51.79
C THR A 50 16.81 38.54 -53.02
N THR A 51 17.00 38.01 -54.24
CA THR A 51 16.64 38.70 -55.50
C THR A 51 15.13 38.68 -55.70
N ASP A 52 14.57 39.68 -56.41
CA ASP A 52 13.10 39.86 -56.61
C ASP A 52 12.43 38.71 -57.38
N ASP A 53 13.20 37.89 -58.06
CA ASP A 53 12.73 36.74 -58.83
C ASP A 53 12.64 35.42 -58.01
N GLN A 54 13.10 35.42 -56.78
CA GLN A 54 13.07 34.25 -55.90
C GLN A 54 11.65 34.00 -55.35
N GLN A 55 10.95 32.97 -55.88
CA GLN A 55 9.55 32.67 -55.54
C GLN A 55 9.37 31.58 -54.47
N LEU A 56 10.42 30.78 -54.17
CA LEU A 56 10.33 29.62 -53.27
C LEU A 56 11.41 29.64 -52.23
N VAL A 57 11.07 29.25 -51.00
CA VAL A 57 11.99 29.02 -49.90
C VAL A 57 12.12 27.53 -49.63
N TYR A 58 13.31 27.00 -49.70
CA TYR A 58 13.59 25.58 -49.45
C TYR A 58 14.27 25.43 -48.09
N THR A 59 13.64 24.62 -47.21
CA THR A 59 14.29 24.22 -45.94
C THR A 59 15.26 23.09 -46.23
N ILE A 60 16.54 23.26 -45.85
CA ILE A 60 17.55 22.21 -45.98
C ILE A 60 17.35 21.21 -44.85
N ARG A 61 17.13 19.95 -45.20
CA ARG A 61 17.08 18.85 -44.26
C ARG A 61 18.41 18.13 -44.22
N THR A 62 18.98 17.97 -43.04
CA THR A 62 20.15 17.12 -42.77
C THR A 62 19.74 15.72 -42.39
N LYS A 63 20.67 14.77 -42.31
CA LYS A 63 20.41 13.36 -41.99
C LYS A 63 19.73 13.17 -40.62
N GLY A 64 19.96 14.06 -39.67
CA GLY A 64 19.39 13.98 -38.30
C GLY A 64 20.05 12.90 -37.45
N GLN A 65 19.32 12.51 -36.39
CA GLN A 65 19.76 11.49 -35.45
C GLN A 65 19.69 10.08 -36.06
N LEU A 66 20.63 9.22 -35.67
CA LEU A 66 20.71 7.82 -36.08
C LEU A 66 19.67 6.99 -35.31
N LEU A 67 19.08 5.98 -35.96
CA LEU A 67 17.98 5.21 -35.41
C LEU A 67 18.31 3.73 -35.17
N THR A 68 19.16 3.13 -36.00
CA THR A 68 19.42 1.69 -35.94
C THR A 68 20.81 1.37 -35.38
N PRO A 69 21.03 0.16 -34.81
CA PRO A 69 22.37 -0.26 -34.37
C PRO A 69 23.41 -0.22 -35.50
N GLU A 70 22.97 -0.57 -36.71
CA GLU A 70 23.84 -0.59 -37.90
C GLU A 70 24.29 0.82 -38.28
N GLU A 71 23.42 1.82 -38.18
CA GLU A 71 23.80 3.22 -38.44
C GLU A 71 24.83 3.72 -37.40
N PHE A 72 24.63 3.38 -36.11
CA PHE A 72 25.61 3.69 -35.07
C PHE A 72 26.93 2.93 -35.27
N GLY A 73 26.87 1.67 -35.67
CA GLY A 73 28.06 0.88 -36.02
C GLY A 73 28.86 1.46 -37.17
N ASN A 74 28.20 2.14 -38.10
CA ASN A 74 28.83 2.77 -39.27
C ASN A 74 29.39 4.18 -39.03
N ILE A 75 29.26 4.74 -37.82
CA ILE A 75 29.88 6.00 -37.44
C ILE A 75 31.39 5.89 -37.66
N THR A 76 31.97 6.84 -38.36
CA THR A 76 33.40 6.91 -38.62
C THR A 76 34.11 7.55 -37.42
N VAL A 77 34.98 6.79 -36.76
CA VAL A 77 35.80 7.29 -35.64
C VAL A 77 37.08 7.94 -36.12
N ARG A 78 37.71 7.34 -37.14
CA ARG A 78 38.93 7.87 -37.74
C ARG A 78 38.96 7.56 -39.22
N SER A 79 39.44 8.56 -40.02
CA SER A 79 39.72 8.40 -41.45
C SER A 79 41.14 8.87 -41.74
N ARG A 80 41.96 8.02 -42.33
CA ARG A 80 43.34 8.34 -42.79
C ARG A 80 43.43 8.42 -44.31
N GLY A 81 42.44 8.96 -44.96
CA GLY A 81 42.42 9.06 -46.43
C GLY A 81 42.31 7.69 -47.10
N ALA A 82 43.27 7.38 -48.00
CA ALA A 82 43.32 6.11 -48.74
C ALA A 82 43.67 4.88 -47.86
N ASP A 83 44.21 5.08 -46.64
CA ASP A 83 44.75 4.00 -45.80
C ASP A 83 43.70 3.34 -44.88
N GLY A 84 42.46 3.73 -44.99
CA GLY A 84 41.36 3.06 -44.32
C GLY A 84 40.52 3.93 -43.40
N ILE A 85 39.28 3.51 -43.22
CA ILE A 85 38.31 4.13 -42.36
C ILE A 85 38.07 3.18 -41.19
N VAL A 86 38.19 3.66 -39.95
CA VAL A 86 37.85 2.92 -38.75
C VAL A 86 36.45 3.36 -38.30
N ARG A 87 35.54 2.39 -38.18
CA ARG A 87 34.16 2.59 -37.76
C ARG A 87 33.95 2.02 -36.36
N ILE A 88 32.83 2.40 -35.73
CA ILE A 88 32.47 1.89 -34.39
C ILE A 88 32.37 0.36 -34.37
N HIS A 89 31.83 -0.28 -35.39
CA HIS A 89 31.69 -1.76 -35.44
C HIS A 89 33.05 -2.49 -35.48
N ASP A 90 34.12 -1.84 -35.88
CA ASP A 90 35.47 -2.43 -35.86
C ASP A 90 36.05 -2.55 -34.47
N ILE A 91 35.64 -1.64 -33.54
CA ILE A 91 36.22 -1.48 -32.20
C ILE A 91 35.20 -1.72 -31.08
N ALA A 92 33.92 -1.86 -31.41
CA ALA A 92 32.84 -2.00 -30.43
C ALA A 92 31.69 -2.85 -30.98
N ARG A 93 30.92 -3.42 -30.09
CA ARG A 93 29.65 -4.06 -30.37
C ARG A 93 28.50 -3.08 -30.07
N VAL A 94 27.62 -2.87 -31.02
CA VAL A 94 26.47 -1.94 -30.88
C VAL A 94 25.20 -2.75 -30.81
N GLU A 95 24.43 -2.55 -29.76
CA GLU A 95 23.16 -3.25 -29.57
C GLU A 95 22.07 -2.38 -28.93
N VAL A 96 20.85 -2.87 -28.95
CA VAL A 96 19.75 -2.35 -28.16
C VAL A 96 19.80 -3.05 -26.81
N GLY A 97 20.15 -2.32 -25.76
CA GLY A 97 20.28 -2.86 -24.42
C GLY A 97 19.33 -2.21 -23.41
N ASN A 98 19.38 -2.68 -22.19
CA ASN A 98 18.63 -2.07 -21.11
C ASN A 98 19.25 -0.73 -20.70
N ARG A 99 18.43 0.16 -20.16
CA ARG A 99 18.90 1.44 -19.61
C ARG A 99 19.83 1.23 -18.42
N SER A 100 19.51 0.28 -17.55
CA SER A 100 20.36 -0.14 -16.43
C SER A 100 20.41 -1.67 -16.35
N TYR A 101 21.56 -2.18 -15.94
CA TYR A 101 21.79 -3.59 -15.60
C TYR A 101 22.04 -3.79 -14.10
N GLU A 102 21.78 -2.76 -13.30
CA GLU A 102 22.06 -2.75 -11.87
C GLU A 102 20.99 -3.48 -11.05
N ALA A 103 19.81 -3.71 -11.61
CA ALA A 103 18.72 -4.43 -10.98
C ALA A 103 17.93 -5.26 -11.98
N TYR A 104 17.29 -6.32 -11.53
CA TYR A 104 16.34 -7.10 -12.32
C TYR A 104 15.27 -7.72 -11.43
N ASN A 105 14.15 -8.14 -12.05
CA ASN A 105 13.04 -8.74 -11.35
C ASN A 105 12.78 -10.16 -11.84
N GLN A 106 12.23 -10.99 -10.93
CA GLN A 106 11.75 -12.33 -11.24
C GLN A 106 10.35 -12.51 -10.65
N LEU A 107 9.51 -13.22 -11.37
CA LEU A 107 8.23 -13.73 -10.86
C LEU A 107 8.30 -15.25 -10.86
N ASN A 108 8.19 -15.87 -9.69
CA ASN A 108 8.26 -17.32 -9.55
C ASN A 108 9.51 -17.94 -10.21
N ASP A 109 10.66 -17.28 -10.00
CA ASP A 109 12.00 -17.62 -10.52
C ASP A 109 12.18 -17.43 -12.04
N VAL A 110 11.18 -16.86 -12.73
CA VAL A 110 11.25 -16.50 -14.16
C VAL A 110 11.53 -15.01 -14.30
N PRO A 111 12.45 -14.60 -15.19
CA PRO A 111 12.69 -13.19 -15.46
C PRO A 111 11.40 -12.44 -15.81
N SER A 112 11.17 -11.33 -15.17
CA SER A 112 9.94 -10.55 -15.33
C SER A 112 10.19 -9.05 -15.29
N VAL A 113 9.21 -8.29 -15.77
CA VAL A 113 9.20 -6.83 -15.68
C VAL A 113 8.06 -6.40 -14.77
N THR A 114 8.38 -5.63 -13.75
CA THR A 114 7.38 -5.13 -12.79
C THR A 114 6.88 -3.75 -13.22
N PHE A 115 5.55 -3.61 -13.31
CA PHE A 115 4.87 -2.33 -13.49
C PHE A 115 4.12 -1.98 -12.22
N ALA A 116 4.34 -0.80 -11.68
CA ALA A 116 3.59 -0.27 -10.56
C ALA A 116 2.66 0.84 -11.03
N VAL A 117 1.38 0.73 -10.66
CA VAL A 117 0.37 1.74 -10.93
C VAL A 117 0.02 2.42 -9.61
N TYR A 118 0.18 3.73 -9.55
CA TYR A 118 -0.11 4.54 -8.37
C TYR A 118 -1.37 5.36 -8.57
N LEU A 119 -2.18 5.46 -7.52
CA LEU A 119 -3.35 6.32 -7.51
C LEU A 119 -2.94 7.80 -7.48
N GLN A 120 -3.63 8.61 -8.23
CA GLN A 120 -3.58 10.06 -8.07
C GLN A 120 -4.35 10.46 -6.79
N THR A 121 -3.87 11.51 -6.12
CA THR A 121 -4.55 12.03 -4.93
C THR A 121 -6.01 12.37 -5.23
N GLY A 122 -6.92 11.86 -4.41
CA GLY A 122 -8.37 12.06 -4.58
C GLY A 122 -9.06 11.08 -5.54
N ALA A 123 -8.33 10.19 -6.22
CA ALA A 123 -8.94 9.17 -7.08
C ALA A 123 -9.57 8.03 -6.26
N ASN A 124 -10.65 7.45 -6.79
CA ASN A 124 -11.28 6.27 -6.17
C ASN A 124 -10.46 5.02 -6.44
N ALA A 125 -9.93 4.41 -5.37
CA ALA A 125 -9.03 3.26 -5.45
C ALA A 125 -9.69 2.03 -6.09
N MET A 126 -10.93 1.72 -5.70
CA MET A 126 -11.66 0.55 -6.21
C MET A 126 -12.00 0.70 -7.69
N GLN A 127 -12.54 1.86 -8.08
CA GLN A 127 -12.88 2.12 -9.49
C GLN A 127 -11.63 2.09 -10.36
N THR A 128 -10.53 2.74 -9.92
CA THR A 128 -9.26 2.72 -10.66
C THR A 128 -8.71 1.30 -10.81
N ALA A 129 -8.80 0.46 -9.77
CA ALA A 129 -8.36 -0.94 -9.86
C ALA A 129 -9.17 -1.73 -10.90
N VAL A 130 -10.49 -1.55 -10.93
CA VAL A 130 -11.38 -2.18 -11.94
C VAL A 130 -11.00 -1.72 -13.35
N ASP A 131 -10.81 -0.42 -13.55
CA ASP A 131 -10.48 0.17 -14.86
C ASP A 131 -9.09 -0.30 -15.35
N VAL A 132 -8.09 -0.36 -14.44
CA VAL A 132 -6.76 -0.89 -14.76
C VAL A 132 -6.81 -2.37 -15.12
N LYS A 133 -7.52 -3.20 -14.35
CA LYS A 133 -7.70 -4.64 -14.66
C LYS A 133 -8.37 -4.85 -16.03
N LYS A 134 -9.43 -4.10 -16.30
CA LYS A 134 -10.12 -4.12 -17.60
C LYS A 134 -9.17 -3.73 -18.74
N ARG A 135 -8.40 -2.64 -18.54
CA ARG A 135 -7.45 -2.18 -19.55
C ARG A 135 -6.32 -3.16 -19.80
N LEU A 136 -5.80 -3.80 -18.74
CA LEU A 136 -4.81 -4.87 -18.86
C LEU A 136 -5.34 -6.06 -19.64
N GLN A 137 -6.58 -6.47 -19.39
CA GLN A 137 -7.25 -7.55 -20.13
C GLN A 137 -7.44 -7.21 -21.60
N GLU A 138 -7.74 -5.95 -21.94
CA GLU A 138 -7.81 -5.50 -23.33
C GLU A 138 -6.45 -5.53 -24.02
N LEU A 139 -5.42 -5.01 -23.34
CA LEU A 139 -4.05 -4.94 -23.88
C LEU A 139 -3.40 -6.32 -24.00
N SER A 140 -3.70 -7.24 -23.09
CA SER A 140 -3.14 -8.60 -23.13
C SER A 140 -3.54 -9.40 -24.37
N LYS A 141 -4.64 -9.04 -25.02
CA LYS A 141 -5.04 -9.67 -26.29
C LYS A 141 -4.05 -9.42 -27.44
N ASN A 142 -3.21 -8.39 -27.29
CA ASN A 142 -2.19 -8.03 -28.27
C ASN A 142 -0.77 -8.44 -27.81
N PHE A 143 -0.66 -9.22 -26.72
CA PHE A 143 0.64 -9.71 -26.28
C PHE A 143 1.09 -10.86 -27.19
N PRO A 144 2.39 -11.01 -27.44
CA PRO A 144 2.95 -12.22 -28.00
C PRO A 144 2.58 -13.46 -27.15
N ASP A 145 2.50 -14.63 -27.77
CA ASP A 145 2.05 -15.89 -27.13
C ASP A 145 2.93 -16.31 -25.94
N ASP A 146 4.17 -15.85 -25.91
CA ASP A 146 5.15 -16.13 -24.85
C ASP A 146 5.13 -15.13 -23.69
N ILE A 147 4.25 -14.13 -23.74
CA ILE A 147 4.13 -13.09 -22.70
C ILE A 147 2.78 -13.17 -22.00
N ALA A 148 2.82 -13.30 -20.67
CA ALA A 148 1.65 -13.23 -19.81
C ALA A 148 1.84 -12.17 -18.72
N TYR A 149 0.75 -11.67 -18.13
CA TYR A 149 0.80 -10.80 -16.97
C TYR A 149 0.17 -11.44 -15.75
N VAL A 150 0.69 -11.11 -14.57
CA VAL A 150 0.15 -11.51 -13.27
C VAL A 150 0.14 -10.30 -12.36
N ILE A 151 -0.95 -10.11 -11.62
CA ILE A 151 -1.07 -9.04 -10.63
C ILE A 151 -0.72 -9.63 -9.26
N THR A 152 0.46 -9.29 -8.74
CA THR A 152 1.02 -9.86 -7.51
C THR A 152 0.87 -9.00 -6.26
N ASP A 153 0.67 -7.69 -6.42
CA ASP A 153 0.41 -6.75 -5.32
C ASP A 153 -0.84 -5.93 -5.65
N ASP A 154 -1.99 -6.42 -5.22
CA ASP A 154 -3.30 -5.80 -5.46
C ASP A 154 -4.02 -5.51 -4.15
N ASN A 155 -3.92 -4.26 -3.71
CA ASN A 155 -4.63 -3.80 -2.52
C ASN A 155 -6.15 -3.81 -2.64
N SER A 156 -6.68 -3.71 -3.86
CA SER A 156 -8.12 -3.70 -4.05
C SER A 156 -8.76 -5.02 -3.60
N ARG A 157 -8.04 -6.15 -3.70
CA ARG A 157 -8.51 -7.47 -3.21
C ARG A 157 -8.81 -7.45 -1.71
N PHE A 158 -7.91 -6.84 -0.92
CA PHE A 158 -8.10 -6.73 0.53
C PHE A 158 -9.29 -5.81 0.86
N VAL A 159 -9.37 -4.66 0.22
CA VAL A 159 -10.47 -3.70 0.43
C VAL A 159 -11.80 -4.33 0.02
N GLU A 160 -11.88 -5.00 -1.11
CA GLU A 160 -13.07 -5.70 -1.60
C GLU A 160 -13.52 -6.81 -0.65
N ALA A 161 -12.59 -7.65 -0.18
CA ALA A 161 -12.88 -8.70 0.78
C ALA A 161 -13.40 -8.10 2.11
N ALA A 162 -12.74 -7.05 2.63
CA ALA A 162 -13.17 -6.36 3.84
C ALA A 162 -14.56 -5.72 3.69
N LEU A 163 -14.85 -5.08 2.54
CA LEU A 163 -16.16 -4.51 2.27
C LEU A 163 -17.25 -5.59 2.21
N ASN A 164 -17.00 -6.70 1.53
CA ASN A 164 -17.94 -7.82 1.43
C ASN A 164 -18.22 -8.45 2.80
N GLU A 165 -17.18 -8.64 3.61
CA GLU A 165 -17.33 -9.17 4.98
C GLU A 165 -18.16 -8.23 5.87
N VAL A 166 -17.95 -6.91 5.77
CA VAL A 166 -18.75 -5.93 6.52
C VAL A 166 -20.20 -5.93 6.06
N VAL A 167 -20.47 -6.01 4.75
CA VAL A 167 -21.84 -6.10 4.22
C VAL A 167 -22.52 -7.39 4.70
N GLN A 168 -21.81 -8.51 4.70
CA GLN A 168 -22.33 -9.78 5.23
C GLN A 168 -22.62 -9.66 6.73
N THR A 169 -21.69 -9.13 7.51
CA THR A 169 -21.86 -8.90 8.95
C THR A 169 -23.04 -7.96 9.24
N LEU A 170 -23.24 -6.92 8.41
CA LEU A 170 -24.39 -6.02 8.50
C LEU A 170 -25.71 -6.76 8.34
N LEU A 171 -25.80 -7.66 7.36
CA LEU A 171 -26.99 -8.49 7.12
C LEU A 171 -27.20 -9.51 8.25
N GLU A 172 -26.16 -10.16 8.72
CA GLU A 172 -26.21 -11.09 9.85
C GLU A 172 -26.63 -10.39 11.14
N ALA A 173 -26.06 -9.22 11.44
CA ALA A 173 -26.45 -8.40 12.59
C ALA A 173 -27.92 -7.99 12.50
N GLY A 174 -28.39 -7.54 11.34
CA GLY A 174 -29.79 -7.20 11.11
C GLY A 174 -30.73 -8.40 11.34
N LEU A 175 -30.35 -9.59 10.85
CA LEU A 175 -31.12 -10.82 11.06
C LEU A 175 -31.15 -11.23 12.52
N LEU A 176 -30.00 -11.18 13.22
CA LEU A 176 -29.93 -11.53 14.64
C LEU A 176 -30.79 -10.57 15.49
N VAL A 177 -30.70 -9.26 15.22
CA VAL A 177 -31.55 -8.26 15.89
C VAL A 177 -33.01 -8.56 15.65
N LEU A 178 -33.39 -8.84 14.41
CA LEU A 178 -34.78 -9.21 14.07
C LEU A 178 -35.25 -10.45 14.84
N LEU A 179 -34.40 -11.48 14.91
CA LEU A 179 -34.70 -12.71 15.65
C LEU A 179 -34.90 -12.43 17.15
N VAL A 180 -34.00 -11.65 17.76
CA VAL A 180 -34.11 -11.27 19.18
C VAL A 180 -35.35 -10.46 19.42
N VAL A 181 -35.61 -9.43 18.62
CA VAL A 181 -36.82 -8.59 18.75
C VAL A 181 -38.07 -9.44 18.60
N TYR A 182 -38.12 -10.38 17.64
CA TYR A 182 -39.24 -11.29 17.46
C TYR A 182 -39.45 -12.23 18.67
N LEU A 183 -38.37 -12.72 19.26
CA LEU A 183 -38.42 -13.59 20.45
C LEU A 183 -39.06 -12.88 21.65
N PHE A 184 -38.72 -11.58 21.84
CA PHE A 184 -39.26 -10.79 22.95
C PHE A 184 -40.69 -10.27 22.70
N LEU A 185 -40.94 -9.73 21.50
CA LEU A 185 -42.24 -9.16 21.17
C LEU A 185 -43.30 -10.22 20.82
N GLN A 186 -42.88 -11.40 20.34
CA GLN A 186 -43.74 -12.54 19.98
C GLN A 186 -44.88 -12.16 19.02
N ASN A 187 -44.69 -11.08 18.26
CA ASN A 187 -45.68 -10.53 17.34
C ASN A 187 -44.95 -10.06 16.06
N TRP A 188 -45.17 -10.76 14.94
CA TRP A 188 -44.52 -10.45 13.69
C TRP A 188 -44.81 -9.04 13.16
N ARG A 189 -45.99 -8.48 13.46
CA ARG A 189 -46.34 -7.10 13.06
C ARG A 189 -45.58 -6.06 13.87
N ALA A 190 -45.42 -6.31 15.17
CA ALA A 190 -44.60 -5.49 16.05
C ALA A 190 -43.12 -5.53 15.60
N THR A 191 -42.62 -6.72 15.28
CA THR A 191 -41.23 -6.91 14.78
C THR A 191 -40.98 -6.23 13.44
N LEU A 192 -42.01 -6.11 12.58
CA LEU A 192 -41.88 -5.42 11.30
C LEU A 192 -41.54 -3.91 11.43
N ILE A 193 -41.92 -3.30 12.56
CA ILE A 193 -41.73 -1.86 12.81
C ILE A 193 -40.22 -1.51 12.90
N PRO A 194 -39.42 -2.09 13.81
CA PRO A 194 -37.98 -1.88 13.83
C PRO A 194 -37.30 -2.34 12.53
N MET A 195 -37.80 -3.44 11.92
CA MET A 195 -37.28 -3.94 10.65
C MET A 195 -37.39 -2.92 9.51
N LEU A 196 -38.45 -2.10 9.49
CA LEU A 196 -38.59 -1.02 8.50
C LEU A 196 -37.81 0.25 8.90
N ALA A 197 -37.68 0.53 10.20
CA ALA A 197 -36.96 1.69 10.70
C ALA A 197 -35.45 1.64 10.38
N VAL A 198 -34.83 0.45 10.49
CA VAL A 198 -33.38 0.28 10.26
C VAL A 198 -32.96 0.63 8.82
N PRO A 199 -33.54 0.04 7.76
CA PRO A 199 -33.17 0.41 6.40
C PRO A 199 -33.37 1.89 6.08
N VAL A 200 -34.46 2.49 6.60
CA VAL A 200 -34.73 3.92 6.39
C VAL A 200 -33.64 4.78 7.03
N SER A 201 -33.22 4.46 8.26
CA SER A 201 -32.15 5.18 8.96
C SER A 201 -30.78 4.97 8.27
N LEU A 202 -30.49 3.74 7.81
CA LEU A 202 -29.25 3.45 7.10
C LEU A 202 -29.15 4.16 5.75
N ILE A 203 -30.23 4.13 4.95
CA ILE A 203 -30.29 4.87 3.67
C ILE A 203 -30.16 6.38 3.92
N GLY A 204 -30.83 6.89 4.95
CA GLY A 204 -30.69 8.28 5.36
C GLY A 204 -29.24 8.61 5.77
N THR A 205 -28.56 7.71 6.49
CA THR A 205 -27.15 7.87 6.85
C THR A 205 -26.26 7.94 5.61
N LEU A 206 -26.48 7.06 4.61
CA LEU A 206 -25.75 7.13 3.34
C LEU A 206 -25.99 8.46 2.60
N ALA A 207 -27.22 8.97 2.60
CA ALA A 207 -27.54 10.27 2.03
C ALA A 207 -26.84 11.42 2.79
N GLY A 208 -26.77 11.33 4.12
CA GLY A 208 -26.05 12.29 4.97
C GLY A 208 -24.53 12.27 4.70
N LEU A 209 -23.93 11.09 4.57
CA LEU A 209 -22.51 10.95 4.20
C LEU A 209 -22.22 11.53 2.82
N TRP A 210 -23.10 11.27 1.86
CA TRP A 210 -22.99 11.84 0.51
C TRP A 210 -23.05 13.37 0.54
N ALA A 211 -24.00 13.95 1.30
CA ALA A 211 -24.15 15.40 1.43
C ALA A 211 -22.92 16.06 2.09
N LEU A 212 -22.21 15.32 2.96
CA LEU A 212 -20.99 15.78 3.62
C LEU A 212 -19.71 15.45 2.83
N ASN A 213 -19.82 14.93 1.60
CA ASN A 213 -18.71 14.49 0.75
C ASN A 213 -17.80 13.41 1.40
N PHE A 214 -18.35 12.55 2.24
CA PHE A 214 -17.63 11.39 2.75
C PHE A 214 -17.75 10.20 1.80
N SER A 215 -16.66 9.42 1.71
CA SER A 215 -16.63 8.19 0.93
C SER A 215 -17.18 7.02 1.74
N LEU A 216 -17.78 6.05 1.04
CA LEU A 216 -18.08 4.76 1.61
C LEU A 216 -16.79 3.94 1.69
N ASN A 217 -16.35 3.63 2.90
CA ASN A 217 -15.13 2.88 3.19
C ASN A 217 -15.34 1.95 4.38
N THR A 218 -14.34 1.15 4.73
CA THR A 218 -14.43 0.19 5.84
C THR A 218 -14.80 0.83 7.18
N LEU A 219 -14.27 2.03 7.48
CA LEU A 219 -14.56 2.74 8.73
C LEU A 219 -16.01 3.23 8.80
N THR A 220 -16.51 3.81 7.70
CA THR A 220 -17.91 4.25 7.63
C THR A 220 -18.88 3.07 7.69
N LEU A 221 -18.53 1.93 7.07
CA LEU A 221 -19.33 0.70 7.15
C LEU A 221 -19.30 0.07 8.55
N PHE A 222 -18.16 0.04 9.24
CA PHE A 222 -18.12 -0.38 10.65
C PHE A 222 -18.95 0.53 11.55
N ALA A 223 -18.89 1.85 11.33
CA ALA A 223 -19.73 2.80 12.03
C ALA A 223 -21.21 2.53 11.78
N MET A 224 -21.61 2.21 10.55
CA MET A 224 -22.99 1.85 10.20
C MET A 224 -23.42 0.53 10.86
N THR A 225 -22.54 -0.49 10.92
CA THR A 225 -22.82 -1.76 11.60
C THR A 225 -23.07 -1.53 13.10
N LEU A 226 -22.24 -0.71 13.74
CA LEU A 226 -22.46 -0.31 15.14
C LEU A 226 -23.76 0.49 15.31
N ALA A 227 -24.05 1.39 14.37
CA ALA A 227 -25.24 2.22 14.41
C ALA A 227 -26.54 1.41 14.32
N ILE A 228 -26.58 0.22 13.69
CA ILE A 228 -27.77 -0.65 13.65
C ILE A 228 -28.28 -0.94 15.05
N GLY A 229 -27.38 -1.31 15.98
CA GLY A 229 -27.76 -1.58 17.36
C GLY A 229 -28.41 -0.38 18.05
N ILE A 230 -27.83 0.80 17.86
CA ILE A 230 -28.33 2.06 18.45
C ILE A 230 -29.66 2.47 17.82
N VAL A 231 -29.78 2.37 16.50
CA VAL A 231 -30.97 2.73 15.73
C VAL A 231 -32.17 1.87 16.10
N VAL A 232 -31.94 0.56 16.31
CA VAL A 232 -32.99 -0.37 16.67
C VAL A 232 -33.53 -0.08 18.07
N ASP A 233 -32.68 0.30 19.02
CA ASP A 233 -33.03 0.57 20.40
C ASP A 233 -34.04 1.71 20.52
N ASP A 234 -33.85 2.81 19.82
CA ASP A 234 -34.79 3.94 19.77
C ASP A 234 -36.21 3.50 19.32
N ALA A 235 -36.28 2.67 18.29
CA ALA A 235 -37.53 2.15 17.76
C ALA A 235 -38.18 1.17 18.72
N ILE A 236 -37.42 0.34 19.44
CA ILE A 236 -37.92 -0.61 20.42
C ILE A 236 -38.53 0.10 21.63
N VAL A 237 -37.87 1.14 22.15
CA VAL A 237 -38.37 1.93 23.28
C VAL A 237 -39.75 2.52 22.99
N VAL A 238 -39.94 3.08 21.79
CA VAL A 238 -41.27 3.60 21.39
C VAL A 238 -42.29 2.48 21.30
N LEU A 239 -41.96 1.39 20.63
CA LEU A 239 -42.82 0.25 20.40
C LEU A 239 -43.27 -0.40 21.72
N GLU A 240 -42.33 -0.64 22.63
CA GLU A 240 -42.58 -1.24 23.94
C GLU A 240 -43.54 -0.35 24.76
N ASN A 241 -43.31 0.97 24.76
CA ASN A 241 -44.19 1.89 25.48
C ASN A 241 -45.59 1.93 24.88
N VAL A 242 -45.74 1.89 23.55
CA VAL A 242 -47.04 1.79 22.88
C VAL A 242 -47.75 0.49 23.27
N GLU A 243 -47.05 -0.66 23.21
CA GLU A 243 -47.63 -1.95 23.61
C GLU A 243 -48.05 -1.96 25.10
N ARG A 244 -47.18 -1.43 25.98
CA ARG A 244 -47.51 -1.32 27.43
C ARG A 244 -48.79 -0.52 27.66
N ILE A 245 -48.97 0.64 27.00
CA ILE A 245 -50.17 1.47 27.13
C ILE A 245 -51.40 0.76 26.57
N MET A 246 -51.27 0.07 25.42
CA MET A 246 -52.36 -0.73 24.85
C MET A 246 -52.84 -1.83 25.83
N GLU A 247 -51.90 -2.49 26.52
CA GLU A 247 -52.22 -3.57 27.46
C GLU A 247 -52.78 -3.06 28.79
N THR A 248 -52.18 -2.02 29.36
CA THR A 248 -52.55 -1.52 30.70
C THR A 248 -53.80 -0.66 30.67
N GLU A 249 -53.94 0.19 29.65
CA GLU A 249 -55.04 1.16 29.57
C GLU A 249 -56.14 0.75 28.56
N LYS A 250 -55.93 -0.36 27.84
CA LYS A 250 -56.86 -0.90 26.82
C LYS A 250 -57.20 0.12 25.72
N LEU A 251 -56.30 1.03 25.41
CA LEU A 251 -56.43 2.01 24.33
C LEU A 251 -56.20 1.34 22.97
N ASN A 252 -56.76 1.92 21.91
CA ASN A 252 -56.45 1.50 20.56
C ASN A 252 -55.03 1.94 20.17
N ALA A 253 -54.44 1.32 19.12
CA ALA A 253 -53.04 1.56 18.71
C ALA A 253 -52.76 3.05 18.42
N PHE A 254 -53.69 3.76 17.82
CA PHE A 254 -53.54 5.19 17.51
C PHE A 254 -53.46 6.04 18.79
N GLN A 255 -54.41 5.86 19.72
CA GLN A 255 -54.45 6.60 21.00
C GLN A 255 -53.24 6.24 21.87
N ALA A 256 -52.85 4.96 21.90
CA ALA A 256 -51.70 4.49 22.64
C ALA A 256 -50.38 5.10 22.07
N SER A 257 -50.23 5.19 20.73
CA SER A 257 -49.07 5.83 20.09
C SER A 257 -48.99 7.32 20.44
N GLN A 258 -50.13 8.03 20.42
CA GLN A 258 -50.12 9.46 20.81
C GLN A 258 -49.74 9.66 22.27
N LYS A 259 -50.20 8.80 23.16
CA LYS A 259 -49.88 8.87 24.59
C LYS A 259 -48.42 8.48 24.84
N ALA A 260 -47.98 7.39 24.24
CA ALA A 260 -46.58 6.95 24.33
C ALA A 260 -45.60 8.04 23.91
N MET A 261 -45.89 8.73 22.80
CA MET A 261 -45.01 9.83 22.35
C MET A 261 -44.94 11.00 23.33
N LYS A 262 -46.03 11.31 24.05
CA LYS A 262 -45.99 12.32 25.12
C LYS A 262 -45.09 11.91 26.29
N GLU A 263 -45.00 10.61 26.57
CA GLU A 263 -44.18 10.07 27.66
C GLU A 263 -42.71 9.94 27.28
N VAL A 264 -42.38 9.49 26.05
CA VAL A 264 -40.98 9.12 25.69
C VAL A 264 -40.27 10.11 24.76
N ALA A 265 -40.98 11.04 24.10
CA ALA A 265 -40.34 11.96 23.15
C ALA A 265 -39.22 12.79 23.78
N GLY A 266 -39.43 13.29 25.00
CA GLY A 266 -38.39 14.06 25.72
C GLY A 266 -37.15 13.22 26.02
N ALA A 267 -37.33 11.96 26.41
CA ALA A 267 -36.23 11.03 26.67
C ALA A 267 -35.47 10.67 25.39
N LEU A 268 -36.16 10.41 24.28
CA LEU A 268 -35.53 10.13 22.99
C LEU A 268 -34.70 11.32 22.47
N VAL A 269 -35.23 12.53 22.54
CA VAL A 269 -34.47 13.73 22.17
C VAL A 269 -33.22 13.88 23.05
N ALA A 270 -33.35 13.61 24.36
CA ALA A 270 -32.20 13.67 25.25
C ALA A 270 -31.14 12.61 24.90
N ILE A 271 -31.52 11.37 24.58
CA ILE A 271 -30.63 10.29 24.16
C ILE A 271 -29.88 10.71 22.88
N VAL A 272 -30.58 11.20 21.86
CA VAL A 272 -29.98 11.65 20.59
C VAL A 272 -28.98 12.79 20.82
N LEU A 273 -29.33 13.77 21.66
CA LEU A 273 -28.44 14.89 21.98
C LEU A 273 -27.19 14.41 22.75
N VAL A 274 -27.35 13.55 23.75
CA VAL A 274 -26.23 13.01 24.53
C VAL A 274 -25.28 12.23 23.63
N LEU A 275 -25.80 11.29 22.82
CA LEU A 275 -24.97 10.48 21.91
C LEU A 275 -24.27 11.37 20.87
N SER A 276 -24.97 12.32 20.26
CA SER A 276 -24.37 13.26 19.32
C SER A 276 -23.27 14.08 19.97
N THR A 277 -23.46 14.53 21.22
CA THR A 277 -22.46 15.30 21.97
C THR A 277 -21.22 14.46 22.29
N VAL A 278 -21.37 13.16 22.58
CA VAL A 278 -20.23 12.25 22.84
C VAL A 278 -19.35 12.08 21.60
N PHE A 279 -19.95 12.00 20.40
CA PHE A 279 -19.18 11.82 19.15
C PHE A 279 -18.66 13.14 18.56
N THR A 280 -19.21 14.28 18.94
CA THR A 280 -18.80 15.60 18.44
C THR A 280 -17.31 15.91 18.67
N PRO A 281 -16.71 15.73 19.86
CA PRO A 281 -15.29 15.99 20.06
C PRO A 281 -14.37 15.13 19.16
N VAL A 282 -14.76 13.88 18.89
CA VAL A 282 -14.01 12.98 18.03
C VAL A 282 -13.97 13.47 16.57
N ALA A 283 -15.03 14.13 16.12
CA ALA A 283 -15.11 14.73 14.78
C ALA A 283 -14.15 15.93 14.59
N PHE A 284 -13.66 16.51 15.66
CA PHE A 284 -12.73 17.67 15.64
C PHE A 284 -11.29 17.28 16.02
N LEU A 285 -10.98 16.01 16.20
CA LEU A 285 -9.60 15.55 16.41
C LEU A 285 -8.73 15.93 15.20
N GLY A 286 -7.53 16.44 15.47
CA GLY A 286 -6.55 16.78 14.45
C GLY A 286 -5.61 15.63 14.09
N GLY A 287 -4.84 15.83 13.00
CA GLY A 287 -3.86 14.87 12.55
C GLY A 287 -4.46 13.67 11.81
N ILE A 288 -3.61 12.68 11.47
CA ILE A 288 -4.01 11.49 10.69
C ILE A 288 -5.04 10.65 11.46
N ALA A 289 -4.85 10.50 12.78
CA ALA A 289 -5.81 9.84 13.64
C ALA A 289 -7.18 10.53 13.60
N GLY A 290 -7.18 11.87 13.66
CA GLY A 290 -8.39 12.67 13.59
C GLY A 290 -9.15 12.46 12.28
N GLU A 291 -8.48 12.40 11.15
CA GLU A 291 -9.15 12.17 9.85
C GLU A 291 -9.81 10.79 9.76
N LEU A 292 -9.18 9.76 10.32
CA LEU A 292 -9.78 8.43 10.39
C LEU A 292 -10.99 8.38 11.33
N TYR A 293 -10.84 8.88 12.56
CA TYR A 293 -11.92 8.85 13.57
C TYR A 293 -13.05 9.82 13.24
N ARG A 294 -12.78 10.91 12.52
CA ARG A 294 -13.79 11.86 12.08
C ARG A 294 -14.86 11.21 11.22
N GLN A 295 -14.46 10.41 10.22
CA GLN A 295 -15.42 9.72 9.35
C GLN A 295 -16.28 8.75 10.14
N PHE A 296 -15.69 8.00 11.07
CA PHE A 296 -16.40 7.10 11.97
C PHE A 296 -17.41 7.85 12.88
N ALA A 297 -16.95 8.90 13.56
CA ALA A 297 -17.75 9.68 14.49
C ALA A 297 -18.92 10.41 13.81
N VAL A 298 -18.67 11.01 12.65
CA VAL A 298 -19.71 11.70 11.87
C VAL A 298 -20.72 10.70 11.34
N THR A 299 -20.30 9.51 10.90
CA THR A 299 -21.23 8.46 10.46
C THR A 299 -22.19 8.05 11.58
N ILE A 300 -21.68 7.81 12.79
CA ILE A 300 -22.52 7.47 13.95
C ILE A 300 -23.41 8.68 14.31
N GLY A 301 -22.86 9.88 14.36
CA GLY A 301 -23.63 11.09 14.68
C GLY A 301 -24.82 11.29 13.75
N VAL A 302 -24.60 11.18 12.44
CA VAL A 302 -25.66 11.26 11.42
C VAL A 302 -26.67 10.13 11.61
N SER A 303 -26.21 8.90 11.86
CA SER A 303 -27.09 7.73 12.08
C SER A 303 -27.98 7.92 13.30
N VAL A 304 -27.43 8.42 14.41
CA VAL A 304 -28.16 8.66 15.66
C VAL A 304 -29.22 9.75 15.48
N VAL A 305 -28.89 10.87 14.82
CA VAL A 305 -29.85 11.95 14.56
C VAL A 305 -30.98 11.43 13.68
N LEU A 306 -30.68 10.67 12.63
CA LEU A 306 -31.70 10.08 11.75
C LEU A 306 -32.54 9.00 12.47
N SER A 307 -31.92 8.20 13.34
CA SER A 307 -32.62 7.25 14.18
C SER A 307 -33.65 7.93 15.06
N GLY A 308 -33.27 8.98 15.77
CA GLY A 308 -34.17 9.77 16.59
C GLY A 308 -35.33 10.37 15.78
N PHE A 309 -35.06 10.88 14.59
CA PHE A 309 -36.09 11.38 13.70
C PHE A 309 -37.05 10.28 13.25
N VAL A 310 -36.57 9.10 12.89
CA VAL A 310 -37.36 7.93 12.51
C VAL A 310 -38.19 7.43 13.73
N ALA A 311 -37.59 7.36 14.92
CA ALA A 311 -38.26 6.95 16.15
C ALA A 311 -39.37 7.92 16.58
N LEU A 312 -39.20 9.22 16.31
CA LEU A 312 -40.22 10.23 16.64
C LEU A 312 -41.34 10.36 15.60
N THR A 313 -41.14 9.89 14.37
CA THR A 313 -42.07 10.08 13.24
C THR A 313 -42.59 8.76 12.68
N LEU A 314 -41.70 7.99 12.04
CA LEU A 314 -42.08 6.76 11.33
C LEU A 314 -42.55 5.65 12.31
N THR A 315 -41.81 5.44 13.40
CA THR A 315 -42.09 4.37 14.35
C THR A 315 -43.50 4.50 14.98
N PRO A 316 -43.94 5.64 15.56
CA PRO A 316 -45.28 5.78 16.10
C PRO A 316 -46.36 5.70 15.02
N ALA A 317 -46.10 6.17 13.80
CA ALA A 317 -47.04 6.01 12.69
C ALA A 317 -47.25 4.54 12.31
N LEU A 318 -46.15 3.77 12.23
CA LEU A 318 -46.22 2.32 11.99
C LEU A 318 -46.87 1.58 13.15
N CYS A 319 -46.64 1.96 14.41
CA CYS A 319 -47.34 1.42 15.57
C CYS A 319 -48.83 1.62 15.45
N ALA A 320 -49.28 2.82 15.12
CA ALA A 320 -50.70 3.15 14.98
C ALA A 320 -51.42 2.33 13.88
N ILE A 321 -50.70 1.99 12.79
CA ILE A 321 -51.24 1.27 11.62
C ILE A 321 -51.15 -0.26 11.79
N LEU A 322 -50.00 -0.77 12.26
CA LEU A 322 -49.71 -2.21 12.25
C LEU A 322 -50.08 -2.95 13.53
N LEU A 323 -50.02 -2.26 14.69
CA LEU A 323 -50.30 -2.93 15.96
C LEU A 323 -51.80 -3.28 16.11
N ARG A 324 -52.02 -4.46 16.60
CA ARG A 324 -53.36 -4.97 16.97
C ARG A 324 -53.27 -5.66 18.33
N ASN A 325 -54.39 -5.83 19.00
CA ASN A 325 -54.44 -6.55 20.29
C ASN A 325 -53.78 -7.92 20.18
N LYS A 326 -52.98 -8.27 21.20
CA LYS A 326 -52.18 -9.51 21.21
C LYS A 326 -53.04 -10.75 21.08
N SER A 327 -52.68 -11.65 20.21
CA SER A 327 -53.17 -13.02 20.18
C SER A 327 -52.44 -13.86 21.24
N LYS A 328 -53.06 -14.98 21.70
CA LYS A 328 -52.45 -15.88 22.69
C LYS A 328 -51.11 -16.40 22.16
N PRO A 329 -50.04 -16.37 22.98
CA PRO A 329 -48.70 -16.80 22.55
C PRO A 329 -48.66 -18.31 22.24
N PHE A 330 -47.85 -18.72 21.27
CA PHE A 330 -47.58 -20.13 20.95
C PHE A 330 -46.92 -20.83 22.16
N LYS A 331 -47.09 -22.16 22.27
CA LYS A 331 -46.55 -22.96 23.37
C LYS A 331 -45.06 -22.80 23.63
N ILE A 332 -44.25 -22.62 22.56
CA ILE A 332 -42.81 -22.41 22.66
C ILE A 332 -42.49 -21.08 23.38
N PHE A 333 -43.18 -20.02 23.08
CA PHE A 333 -42.99 -18.73 23.74
C PHE A 333 -43.41 -18.75 25.22
N ARG A 334 -44.32 -19.62 25.60
CA ARG A 334 -44.70 -19.78 27.01
C ARG A 334 -43.52 -20.30 27.85
N LEU A 335 -42.76 -21.28 27.34
CA LEU A 335 -41.58 -21.79 28.04
C LEU A 335 -40.49 -20.71 28.18
N PHE A 336 -40.30 -19.91 27.14
CA PHE A 336 -39.38 -18.76 27.20
C PHE A 336 -39.83 -17.73 28.23
N ASN A 337 -41.11 -17.36 28.24
CA ASN A 337 -41.68 -16.40 29.17
C ASN A 337 -41.56 -16.86 30.63
N ASP A 338 -41.84 -18.14 30.91
CA ASP A 338 -41.72 -18.71 32.25
C ASP A 338 -40.24 -18.69 32.73
N GLY A 339 -39.30 -18.96 31.83
CA GLY A 339 -37.87 -18.85 32.12
C GLY A 339 -37.43 -17.40 32.38
N PHE A 340 -37.89 -16.48 31.54
CA PHE A 340 -37.59 -15.05 31.66
C PHE A 340 -38.21 -14.43 32.94
N GLU A 341 -39.43 -14.81 33.31
CA GLU A 341 -40.06 -14.35 34.56
C GLU A 341 -39.26 -14.85 35.79
N ARG A 342 -38.79 -16.09 35.80
CA ARG A 342 -37.91 -16.58 36.88
C ARG A 342 -36.60 -15.79 36.96
N PHE A 343 -35.98 -15.50 35.80
CA PHE A 343 -34.77 -14.67 35.74
C PHE A 343 -35.03 -13.27 36.29
N LYS A 344 -36.12 -12.61 35.87
CA LYS A 344 -36.55 -11.29 36.32
C LYS A 344 -36.79 -11.24 37.83
N LEU A 345 -37.45 -12.26 38.41
CA LEU A 345 -37.62 -12.35 39.85
C LEU A 345 -36.29 -12.45 40.60
N ASN A 346 -35.34 -13.23 40.11
CA ASN A 346 -34.02 -13.34 40.72
C ASN A 346 -33.21 -12.03 40.56
N TYR A 347 -33.30 -11.36 39.41
CA TYR A 347 -32.71 -10.05 39.18
C TYR A 347 -33.26 -9.00 40.18
N ILE A 348 -34.60 -8.93 40.36
CA ILE A 348 -35.23 -8.01 41.33
C ILE A 348 -34.75 -8.29 42.76
N LYS A 349 -34.56 -9.57 43.15
CA LYS A 349 -33.98 -9.92 44.45
C LYS A 349 -32.53 -9.41 44.58
N GLY A 350 -31.73 -9.56 43.53
CA GLY A 350 -30.37 -9.04 43.49
C GLY A 350 -30.31 -7.51 43.61
N VAL A 351 -31.15 -6.80 42.85
CA VAL A 351 -31.29 -5.33 42.96
C VAL A 351 -31.73 -4.92 44.36
N SER A 352 -32.74 -5.58 44.92
CA SER A 352 -33.23 -5.31 46.29
C SER A 352 -32.14 -5.54 47.34
N PHE A 353 -31.32 -6.59 47.16
CA PHE A 353 -30.15 -6.85 48.02
C PHE A 353 -29.15 -5.71 47.95
N ASN A 354 -28.77 -5.28 46.73
CA ASN A 354 -27.80 -4.18 46.50
C ASN A 354 -28.33 -2.84 47.07
N LEU A 355 -29.59 -2.53 46.89
CA LEU A 355 -30.22 -1.33 47.46
C LEU A 355 -30.21 -1.33 48.99
N ARG A 356 -30.42 -2.51 49.60
CA ARG A 356 -30.38 -2.66 51.06
C ARG A 356 -28.99 -2.60 51.62
N HIS A 357 -27.97 -3.06 50.85
CA HIS A 357 -26.55 -3.11 51.27
C HIS A 357 -25.69 -2.08 50.50
N ARG A 358 -26.03 -0.80 50.63
CA ARG A 358 -25.40 0.30 49.90
C ARG A 358 -23.86 0.32 49.94
N TRP A 359 -23.27 -0.05 51.09
CA TRP A 359 -21.81 -0.10 51.25
C TRP A 359 -21.19 -1.26 50.47
N PHE A 360 -21.85 -2.39 50.36
CA PHE A 360 -21.41 -3.50 49.53
C PHE A 360 -21.46 -3.13 48.03
N THR A 361 -22.50 -2.46 47.60
CA THR A 361 -22.60 -1.95 46.23
C THR A 361 -21.51 -0.91 45.92
N ALA A 362 -21.25 -0.01 46.87
CA ALA A 362 -20.15 0.95 46.76
C ALA A 362 -18.76 0.27 46.66
N ALA A 363 -18.54 -0.77 47.47
CA ALA A 363 -17.30 -1.54 47.43
C ALA A 363 -17.13 -2.27 46.09
N ILE A 364 -18.18 -2.86 45.51
CA ILE A 364 -18.13 -3.46 44.18
C ILE A 364 -17.80 -2.40 43.13
N LEU A 365 -18.44 -1.23 43.17
CA LEU A 365 -18.21 -0.15 42.23
C LEU A 365 -16.74 0.30 42.27
N VAL A 366 -16.16 0.49 43.48
CA VAL A 366 -14.76 0.84 43.66
C VAL A 366 -13.86 -0.27 43.12
N ALA A 367 -14.13 -1.53 43.45
CA ALA A 367 -13.36 -2.68 42.98
C ALA A 367 -13.35 -2.78 41.44
N VAL A 368 -14.52 -2.60 40.79
CA VAL A 368 -14.63 -2.58 39.32
C VAL A 368 -13.85 -1.40 38.75
N THR A 369 -13.96 -0.20 39.33
CA THR A 369 -13.26 0.99 38.84
C THR A 369 -11.74 0.81 38.95
N VAL A 370 -11.23 0.30 40.08
CA VAL A 370 -9.82 -0.01 40.26
C VAL A 370 -9.36 -1.09 39.30
N GLY A 371 -10.15 -2.17 39.16
CA GLY A 371 -9.85 -3.23 38.18
C GLY A 371 -9.77 -2.71 36.75
N CYS A 372 -10.71 -1.86 36.32
CA CYS A 372 -10.64 -1.20 35.00
C CYS A 372 -9.37 -0.34 34.84
N TRP A 373 -9.01 0.40 35.90
CA TRP A 373 -7.79 1.22 35.87
C TRP A 373 -6.51 0.38 35.70
N GLU A 374 -6.39 -0.71 36.44
CA GLU A 374 -5.27 -1.66 36.32
C GLU A 374 -5.22 -2.31 34.93
N PHE A 375 -6.37 -2.75 34.39
CA PHE A 375 -6.46 -3.33 33.06
C PHE A 375 -6.05 -2.33 31.96
N LEU A 376 -6.40 -1.04 32.09
CA LEU A 376 -5.96 -0.01 31.14
C LEU A 376 -4.46 0.15 31.06
N GLN A 377 -3.72 -0.18 32.13
CA GLN A 377 -2.26 -0.12 32.13
C GLN A 377 -1.59 -1.37 31.55
N ILE A 378 -2.27 -2.52 31.63
CA ILE A 378 -1.76 -3.81 31.15
C ILE A 378 -2.04 -4.01 29.66
N VAL A 379 -3.14 -3.49 29.16
CA VAL A 379 -3.54 -3.66 27.75
C VAL A 379 -2.59 -2.87 26.83
N PRO A 380 -1.88 -3.54 25.91
CA PRO A 380 -0.99 -2.84 24.97
C PRO A 380 -1.79 -1.91 24.06
N THR A 381 -1.35 -0.67 23.98
CA THR A 381 -1.94 0.33 23.10
C THR A 381 -1.36 0.22 21.70
N SER A 382 -2.21 0.26 20.67
CA SER A 382 -1.80 0.30 19.27
C SER A 382 -2.70 1.28 18.51
N PHE A 383 -2.15 1.96 17.53
CA PHE A 383 -2.90 2.93 16.72
C PHE A 383 -3.89 2.23 15.77
N VAL A 384 -3.43 1.21 15.08
CA VAL A 384 -4.24 0.36 14.20
C VAL A 384 -3.84 -1.09 14.42
N PRO A 385 -4.79 -2.03 14.52
CA PRO A 385 -4.47 -3.44 14.63
C PRO A 385 -3.75 -3.92 13.37
N ARG A 386 -2.91 -4.96 13.52
CA ARG A 386 -2.25 -5.59 12.38
C ARG A 386 -3.28 -6.41 11.62
N GLU A 387 -3.48 -6.08 10.36
CA GLU A 387 -4.41 -6.76 9.47
C GLU A 387 -3.66 -7.74 8.56
N ASP A 388 -4.35 -8.80 8.18
CA ASP A 388 -3.86 -9.76 7.21
C ASP A 388 -4.22 -9.29 5.80
N GLN A 389 -3.30 -8.56 5.15
CA GLN A 389 -3.51 -8.00 3.81
C GLN A 389 -3.27 -9.01 2.68
N GLY A 390 -2.96 -10.29 2.98
CA GLY A 390 -2.68 -11.31 1.96
C GLY A 390 -1.32 -11.16 1.28
N ILE A 391 -0.44 -10.28 1.77
CA ILE A 391 0.88 -10.00 1.22
C ILE A 391 1.90 -9.91 2.35
N LEU A 392 3.09 -10.46 2.14
CA LEU A 392 4.24 -10.34 3.02
C LEU A 392 5.44 -9.80 2.24
N ARG A 393 6.34 -9.12 2.92
CA ARG A 393 7.59 -8.64 2.34
C ARG A 393 8.77 -9.24 3.07
N VAL A 394 9.75 -9.72 2.32
CA VAL A 394 11.02 -10.21 2.85
C VAL A 394 12.12 -9.37 2.23
N ALA A 395 12.85 -8.61 3.05
CA ALA A 395 14.06 -7.93 2.63
C ALA A 395 15.26 -8.74 3.08
N ILE A 396 16.21 -8.92 2.18
CA ILE A 396 17.48 -9.59 2.46
C ILE A 396 18.64 -8.72 2.02
N GLN A 397 19.75 -8.86 2.73
CA GLN A 397 20.98 -8.15 2.46
C GLN A 397 22.17 -9.10 2.64
N LEU A 398 23.02 -9.14 1.65
CA LEU A 398 24.27 -9.87 1.65
C LEU A 398 25.40 -8.96 2.18
N PRO A 399 26.56 -9.53 2.52
CA PRO A 399 27.74 -8.73 2.86
C PRO A 399 28.08 -7.70 1.78
N GLU A 400 28.69 -6.59 2.21
CA GLU A 400 29.09 -5.53 1.29
C GLU A 400 30.04 -6.05 0.21
N GLY A 401 29.94 -5.45 -0.98
CA GLY A 401 30.67 -5.91 -2.16
C GLY A 401 30.13 -7.16 -2.84
N ALA A 402 29.01 -7.72 -2.36
CA ALA A 402 28.35 -8.82 -3.06
C ALA A 402 27.83 -8.36 -4.42
N THR A 403 28.15 -9.14 -5.46
CA THR A 403 27.72 -8.86 -6.82
C THR A 403 26.23 -9.12 -7.01
N LEU A 404 25.61 -8.49 -8.01
CA LEU A 404 24.23 -8.71 -8.41
C LEU A 404 23.94 -10.20 -8.67
N ASN A 405 24.87 -10.92 -9.31
CA ASN A 405 24.72 -12.35 -9.59
C ASN A 405 24.68 -13.18 -8.30
N ARG A 406 25.57 -12.89 -7.33
CA ARG A 406 25.57 -13.58 -6.04
C ARG A 406 24.26 -13.34 -5.30
N THR A 407 23.80 -12.10 -5.26
CA THR A 407 22.50 -11.75 -4.66
C THR A 407 21.34 -12.48 -5.36
N GLY A 408 21.37 -12.53 -6.69
CA GLY A 408 20.37 -13.23 -7.48
C GLY A 408 20.27 -14.72 -7.21
N VAL A 409 21.40 -15.41 -7.03
CA VAL A 409 21.43 -16.84 -6.68
C VAL A 409 20.75 -17.06 -5.32
N VAL A 410 21.13 -16.29 -4.29
CA VAL A 410 20.56 -16.39 -2.94
C VAL A 410 19.06 -16.10 -2.94
N VAL A 411 18.64 -15.08 -3.69
CA VAL A 411 17.22 -14.70 -3.84
C VAL A 411 16.42 -15.80 -4.51
N THR A 412 16.94 -16.37 -5.61
CA THR A 412 16.25 -17.43 -6.35
C THR A 412 16.09 -18.70 -5.49
N ASP A 413 17.11 -19.06 -4.73
CA ASP A 413 17.02 -20.22 -3.82
C ASP A 413 16.01 -19.97 -2.70
N LEU A 414 16.02 -18.78 -2.09
CA LEU A 414 15.04 -18.42 -1.07
C LEU A 414 13.61 -18.37 -1.64
N SER A 415 13.43 -17.84 -2.84
CA SER A 415 12.16 -17.81 -3.55
C SER A 415 11.60 -19.23 -3.74
N ARG A 416 12.43 -20.19 -4.15
CA ARG A 416 12.04 -21.60 -4.31
C ARG A 416 11.60 -22.23 -2.99
N GLU A 417 12.29 -21.93 -1.89
CA GLU A 417 11.92 -22.40 -0.56
C GLU A 417 10.59 -21.82 -0.10
N ILE A 418 10.39 -20.52 -0.29
CA ILE A 418 9.14 -19.83 0.04
C ILE A 418 7.96 -20.40 -0.75
N ARG A 419 8.14 -20.70 -2.02
CA ARG A 419 7.09 -21.29 -2.89
C ARG A 419 6.68 -22.70 -2.50
N LYS A 420 7.45 -23.41 -1.68
CA LYS A 420 7.04 -24.72 -1.11
C LYS A 420 5.96 -24.58 -0.04
N ILE A 421 5.74 -23.37 0.48
CA ILE A 421 4.69 -23.10 1.49
C ILE A 421 3.33 -23.14 0.77
N PRO A 422 2.40 -24.02 1.19
CA PRO A 422 1.14 -24.25 0.46
C PRO A 422 0.25 -23.00 0.31
N GLU A 423 0.33 -22.05 1.24
CA GLU A 423 -0.44 -20.83 1.25
C GLU A 423 0.15 -19.71 0.39
N VAL A 424 1.35 -19.88 -0.15
CA VAL A 424 1.97 -18.93 -1.07
C VAL A 424 1.40 -19.13 -2.47
N GLU A 425 0.94 -18.06 -3.08
CA GLU A 425 0.43 -18.03 -4.45
C GLU A 425 1.54 -17.65 -5.44
N ASN A 426 2.20 -16.50 -5.20
CA ASN A 426 3.27 -16.00 -6.04
C ASN A 426 4.38 -15.38 -5.21
N VAL A 427 5.60 -15.38 -5.75
CA VAL A 427 6.77 -14.69 -5.20
C VAL A 427 7.38 -13.81 -6.28
N THR A 428 7.36 -12.50 -6.05
CA THR A 428 8.04 -11.51 -6.89
C THR A 428 9.34 -11.13 -6.22
N ALA A 429 10.46 -11.41 -6.86
CA ALA A 429 11.79 -11.03 -6.39
C ALA A 429 12.28 -9.77 -7.11
N LEU A 430 12.68 -8.77 -6.34
CA LEU A 430 13.25 -7.50 -6.80
C LEU A 430 14.73 -7.51 -6.39
N VAL A 431 15.60 -7.93 -7.31
CA VAL A 431 17.05 -8.06 -7.04
C VAL A 431 17.71 -6.71 -7.21
N ALA A 432 18.58 -6.37 -6.28
CA ALA A 432 19.20 -5.06 -6.06
C ALA A 432 18.23 -3.95 -5.64
N ASN A 433 17.08 -4.31 -5.10
CA ASN A 433 16.13 -3.33 -4.58
C ASN A 433 15.74 -3.67 -3.14
N ASP A 434 16.07 -2.79 -2.20
CA ASP A 434 15.61 -2.85 -0.82
C ASP A 434 14.35 -2.00 -0.66
N THR A 435 13.18 -2.63 -0.69
CA THR A 435 11.90 -1.91 -0.56
C THR A 435 11.66 -1.36 0.85
N ILE A 436 12.39 -1.83 1.88
CA ILE A 436 12.31 -1.30 3.24
C ILE A 436 13.18 -0.04 3.36
N ALA A 437 14.43 -0.09 2.87
CA ALA A 437 15.32 1.07 2.84
C ALA A 437 14.96 2.07 1.73
N ASN A 438 14.25 1.63 0.68
CA ASN A 438 13.98 2.35 -0.56
C ASN A 438 15.28 2.77 -1.27
N ASP A 439 16.18 1.81 -1.37
CA ASP A 439 17.52 2.00 -1.94
C ASP A 439 17.83 0.90 -2.95
N THR A 440 18.73 1.20 -3.90
CA THR A 440 19.19 0.25 -4.91
C THR A 440 20.63 -0.11 -4.64
N LYS A 441 20.88 -1.36 -4.21
CA LYS A 441 22.20 -1.89 -3.88
C LYS A 441 22.36 -3.29 -4.44
N SER A 442 23.50 -3.59 -5.07
CA SER A 442 23.77 -4.91 -5.66
C SER A 442 23.69 -6.07 -4.65
N ASN A 443 23.96 -5.79 -3.36
CA ASN A 443 23.93 -6.75 -2.26
C ASN A 443 22.59 -6.85 -1.53
N ALA A 444 21.56 -6.16 -1.99
CA ALA A 444 20.24 -6.16 -1.37
C ALA A 444 19.16 -6.72 -2.31
N ALA A 445 18.09 -7.24 -1.74
CA ALA A 445 16.91 -7.65 -2.51
C ALA A 445 15.65 -7.66 -1.64
N SER A 446 14.51 -7.56 -2.28
CA SER A 446 13.21 -7.72 -1.64
C SER A 446 12.36 -8.75 -2.36
N LEU A 447 11.70 -9.62 -1.60
CA LEU A 447 10.71 -10.55 -2.13
C LEU A 447 9.32 -10.10 -1.65
N ILE A 448 8.41 -9.95 -2.59
CA ILE A 448 6.98 -9.73 -2.33
C ILE A 448 6.31 -11.09 -2.43
N VAL A 449 5.80 -11.58 -1.30
CA VAL A 449 5.17 -12.89 -1.18
C VAL A 449 3.67 -12.69 -1.14
N GLN A 450 3.01 -13.04 -2.24
CA GLN A 450 1.55 -13.02 -2.34
C GLN A 450 1.00 -14.33 -1.76
N LEU A 451 0.06 -14.21 -0.83
CA LEU A 451 -0.63 -15.34 -0.25
C LEU A 451 -1.93 -15.64 -1.01
N LYS A 452 -2.36 -16.90 -0.94
CA LYS A 452 -3.67 -17.32 -1.42
C LYS A 452 -4.79 -16.54 -0.72
N PRO A 453 -5.98 -16.43 -1.33
CA PRO A 453 -7.15 -15.83 -0.69
C PRO A 453 -7.45 -16.41 0.69
N TRP A 454 -8.09 -15.63 1.56
CA TRP A 454 -8.32 -16.00 2.98
C TRP A 454 -9.15 -17.26 3.15
N ASP A 455 -10.09 -17.53 2.23
CA ASP A 455 -10.93 -18.73 2.15
C ASP A 455 -10.17 -20.00 1.71
N GLN A 456 -8.99 -19.86 1.10
CA GLN A 456 -8.17 -20.97 0.58
C GLN A 456 -6.97 -21.28 1.48
N ARG A 457 -6.85 -20.64 2.63
CA ARG A 457 -5.75 -20.87 3.58
C ARG A 457 -6.25 -20.96 5.01
N THR A 458 -5.60 -21.80 5.80
CA THR A 458 -5.94 -22.00 7.22
C THR A 458 -5.06 -21.17 8.15
N ARG A 459 -3.86 -20.79 7.70
CA ARG A 459 -2.88 -20.05 8.50
C ARG A 459 -2.92 -18.56 8.20
N SER A 460 -2.82 -17.75 9.26
CA SER A 460 -2.75 -16.28 9.14
C SER A 460 -1.43 -15.83 8.53
N ALA A 461 -1.42 -14.64 7.92
CA ALA A 461 -0.20 -14.01 7.40
C ALA A 461 0.89 -13.89 8.46
N GLU A 462 0.54 -13.63 9.72
CA GLU A 462 1.52 -13.53 10.81
C GLU A 462 2.20 -14.88 11.11
N THR A 463 1.47 -15.99 11.03
CA THR A 463 2.05 -17.32 11.21
C THR A 463 3.02 -17.65 10.07
N ILE A 464 2.64 -17.30 8.84
CA ILE A 464 3.49 -17.48 7.65
C ILE A 464 4.71 -16.55 7.73
N ARG A 465 4.54 -15.30 8.14
CA ARG A 465 5.64 -14.36 8.36
C ARG A 465 6.71 -14.90 9.30
N ARG A 466 6.29 -15.52 10.42
CA ARG A 466 7.24 -16.16 11.37
C ARG A 466 7.99 -17.31 10.71
N GLN A 467 7.32 -18.11 9.91
CA GLN A 467 7.97 -19.19 9.14
C GLN A 467 8.97 -18.61 8.14
N LEU A 468 8.60 -17.54 7.40
CA LEU A 468 9.52 -16.84 6.49
C LEU A 468 10.73 -16.28 7.24
N GLN A 469 10.53 -15.71 8.43
CA GLN A 469 11.64 -15.23 9.26
C GLN A 469 12.57 -16.36 9.68
N THR A 470 12.03 -17.54 9.99
CA THR A 470 12.85 -18.73 10.31
C THR A 470 13.68 -19.17 9.11
N LEU A 471 13.11 -19.17 7.89
CA LEU A 471 13.83 -19.48 6.66
C LEU A 471 14.96 -18.47 6.39
N VAL A 472 14.68 -17.20 6.60
CA VAL A 472 15.69 -16.14 6.44
C VAL A 472 16.81 -16.28 7.48
N ASN A 473 16.47 -16.53 8.75
CA ASN A 473 17.45 -16.69 9.82
C ASN A 473 18.31 -17.95 9.69
N ALA A 474 17.84 -18.98 8.97
CA ALA A 474 18.61 -20.18 8.67
C ALA A 474 19.70 -19.95 7.61
N ARG A 475 19.67 -18.79 6.91
CA ARG A 475 20.71 -18.44 5.94
C ARG A 475 21.95 -17.90 6.66
N THR A 476 23.11 -18.37 6.23
CA THR A 476 24.42 -17.90 6.72
C THR A 476 25.08 -16.90 5.78
N ASP A 477 24.58 -16.81 4.56
CA ASP A 477 25.11 -16.01 3.45
C ASP A 477 24.41 -14.65 3.29
N ALA A 478 23.30 -14.44 4.00
CA ALA A 478 22.53 -13.20 3.99
C ALA A 478 21.84 -12.97 5.34
N VAL A 479 21.59 -11.72 5.66
CA VAL A 479 20.72 -11.29 6.77
C VAL A 479 19.44 -10.70 6.20
N GLY A 480 18.32 -10.84 6.92
CA GLY A 480 17.09 -10.30 6.39
C GLY A 480 15.94 -10.30 7.39
N GLN A 481 14.84 -9.74 6.95
CA GLN A 481 13.63 -9.57 7.77
C GLN A 481 12.36 -9.83 6.94
N ALA A 482 11.45 -10.63 7.50
CA ALA A 482 10.11 -10.80 6.99
C ALA A 482 9.14 -9.89 7.74
N VAL A 483 8.44 -9.02 7.03
CA VAL A 483 7.54 -8.01 7.60
C VAL A 483 6.16 -8.05 6.94
N ASN A 484 5.13 -7.70 7.73
CA ASN A 484 3.83 -7.33 7.19
C ASN A 484 3.92 -5.94 6.56
N PRO A 485 3.16 -5.63 5.50
CA PRO A 485 2.98 -4.27 5.05
C PRO A 485 2.48 -3.36 6.18
N ALA A 486 2.79 -2.08 6.12
CA ALA A 486 2.24 -1.12 7.07
C ALA A 486 0.71 -1.10 6.96
N PRO A 487 -0.04 -1.05 8.09
CA PRO A 487 -1.50 -1.03 8.09
C PRO A 487 -2.07 0.14 7.27
N ILE A 488 -1.39 1.27 7.32
CA ILE A 488 -1.72 2.47 6.53
C ILE A 488 -0.51 2.79 5.65
N ARG A 489 -0.68 2.73 4.34
CA ARG A 489 0.38 3.08 3.39
C ARG A 489 0.75 4.57 3.54
N GLY A 490 2.03 4.84 3.64
CA GLY A 490 2.57 6.18 3.86
C GLY A 490 2.83 6.54 5.33
N LEU A 491 2.34 5.76 6.28
CA LEU A 491 2.63 5.89 7.71
C LEU A 491 3.69 4.86 8.15
N GLY A 492 4.94 5.11 7.77
CA GLY A 492 6.04 4.20 8.03
C GLY A 492 6.16 3.07 7.02
N ARG A 493 7.29 2.37 7.03
CA ARG A 493 7.61 1.30 6.05
C ARG A 493 7.27 -0.10 6.54
N ALA A 494 7.46 -0.32 7.85
CA ALA A 494 7.23 -1.64 8.47
C ALA A 494 6.61 -1.54 9.88
N GLY A 495 6.19 -0.37 10.31
CA GLY A 495 5.82 -0.06 11.71
C GLY A 495 7.06 0.00 12.61
N GLY A 496 7.14 0.98 13.50
CA GLY A 496 8.27 1.18 14.39
C GLY A 496 8.68 2.63 14.51
N LEU A 497 9.91 2.85 14.91
CA LEU A 497 10.53 4.16 15.11
C LEU A 497 11.73 4.28 14.16
N ASP A 498 11.77 5.34 13.38
CA ASP A 498 12.93 5.75 12.60
C ASP A 498 13.62 6.88 13.34
N PHE A 499 14.93 6.75 13.58
CA PHE A 499 15.75 7.79 14.19
C PHE A 499 17.16 7.80 13.61
N TYR A 500 17.86 8.89 13.81
CA TYR A 500 19.20 9.12 13.27
C TYR A 500 20.23 9.20 14.40
N ILE A 501 21.37 8.53 14.20
CA ILE A 501 22.56 8.70 15.03
C ILE A 501 23.53 9.58 14.24
N GLN A 502 23.92 10.70 14.80
CA GLN A 502 24.81 11.66 14.16
C GLN A 502 26.10 11.82 14.96
N SER A 503 27.24 11.68 14.31
CA SER A 503 28.51 12.15 14.85
C SER A 503 28.58 13.67 14.81
N ARG A 504 29.04 14.30 15.89
CA ARG A 504 29.22 15.76 15.96
C ARG A 504 30.68 16.18 15.96
N GLU A 505 31.61 15.26 16.23
CA GLU A 505 33.03 15.54 16.46
C GLU A 505 33.95 14.80 15.49
N SER A 506 33.50 13.67 14.93
CA SER A 506 34.30 12.82 14.07
C SER A 506 33.64 12.66 12.70
N ASP A 507 34.41 12.83 11.63
CA ASP A 507 34.00 12.53 10.26
C ASP A 507 34.31 11.07 9.86
N ASN A 508 34.69 10.21 10.82
CA ASN A 508 35.04 8.82 10.57
C ASN A 508 33.77 7.94 10.48
N PRO A 509 33.37 7.47 9.29
CA PRO A 509 32.17 6.67 9.11
C PRO A 509 32.26 5.28 9.76
N LEU A 510 33.46 4.70 9.91
CA LEU A 510 33.66 3.40 10.55
C LEU A 510 33.37 3.48 12.05
N GLU A 511 33.79 4.57 12.72
CA GLU A 511 33.48 4.80 14.12
C GLU A 511 31.96 4.96 14.34
N LEU A 512 31.32 5.73 13.48
CA LEU A 512 29.87 5.91 13.52
C LEU A 512 29.14 4.56 13.33
N GLN A 513 29.61 3.72 12.41
CA GLN A 513 29.06 2.37 12.21
C GLN A 513 29.21 1.50 13.46
N GLN A 514 30.36 1.51 14.13
CA GLN A 514 30.58 0.75 15.36
C GLN A 514 29.64 1.19 16.48
N VAL A 515 29.48 2.50 16.66
CA VAL A 515 28.54 3.06 17.65
C VAL A 515 27.10 2.68 17.33
N ALA A 516 26.70 2.76 16.04
CA ALA A 516 25.37 2.38 15.60
C ALA A 516 25.09 0.89 15.81
N GLU A 517 26.10 0.02 15.59
CA GLU A 517 25.98 -1.43 15.79
C GLU A 517 25.90 -1.81 17.28
N ASP A 518 26.73 -1.20 18.14
CA ASP A 518 26.63 -1.41 19.59
C ASP A 518 25.27 -0.96 20.13
N PHE A 519 24.80 0.20 19.68
CA PHE A 519 23.46 0.68 20.02
C PHE A 519 22.36 -0.26 19.54
N ARG A 520 22.44 -0.76 18.31
CA ARG A 520 21.50 -1.74 17.75
C ARG A 520 21.44 -3.01 18.59
N GLN A 521 22.60 -3.55 19.00
CA GLN A 521 22.68 -4.75 19.82
C GLN A 521 22.02 -4.54 21.19
N ARG A 522 22.25 -3.40 21.82
CA ARG A 522 21.61 -3.03 23.09
C ARG A 522 20.09 -2.85 22.96
N LEU A 523 19.62 -2.33 21.83
CA LEU A 523 18.19 -2.22 21.56
C LEU A 523 17.54 -3.60 21.43
N VAL A 524 18.12 -4.49 20.61
CA VAL A 524 17.56 -5.83 20.37
C VAL A 524 17.59 -6.71 21.63
N ALA A 525 18.46 -6.40 22.60
CA ALA A 525 18.47 -7.07 23.91
C ALA A 525 17.27 -6.71 24.80
N LYS A 526 16.47 -5.69 24.44
CA LYS A 526 15.25 -5.32 25.15
C LYS A 526 14.07 -6.18 24.70
N PRO A 527 13.24 -6.72 25.62
CA PRO A 527 12.12 -7.61 25.27
C PRO A 527 11.03 -6.92 24.44
N GLU A 528 10.95 -5.58 24.51
CA GLU A 528 10.00 -4.77 23.78
C GLU A 528 10.38 -4.57 22.31
N ILE A 529 11.64 -4.81 21.94
CA ILE A 529 12.19 -4.60 20.60
C ILE A 529 12.35 -5.94 19.88
N SER A 530 11.54 -6.17 18.89
CA SER A 530 11.62 -7.42 18.09
C SER A 530 12.78 -7.42 17.09
N SER A 531 13.15 -6.26 16.56
CA SER A 531 14.28 -6.11 15.64
C SER A 531 14.70 -4.65 15.54
N ALA A 532 15.99 -4.41 15.27
CA ALA A 532 16.53 -3.11 14.91
C ALA A 532 17.51 -3.27 13.76
N ARG A 533 17.52 -2.34 12.81
CA ARG A 533 18.39 -2.35 11.63
C ARG A 533 19.11 -1.01 11.52
N SER A 534 20.39 -1.05 11.24
CA SER A 534 21.20 0.10 10.83
C SER A 534 21.41 0.05 9.31
N MET A 535 21.35 1.20 8.66
CA MET A 535 21.61 1.32 7.21
C MET A 535 23.04 1.75 6.90
N ILE A 536 23.82 2.14 7.93
CA ILE A 536 25.20 2.56 7.72
C ILE A 536 26.06 1.32 7.45
N GLN A 537 26.84 1.40 6.39
CA GLN A 537 27.78 0.37 5.95
C GLN A 537 29.03 1.11 5.45
N ALA A 538 29.97 1.31 6.33
CA ALA A 538 31.21 2.03 6.05
C ALA A 538 32.39 1.09 5.74
N ASP A 539 32.18 -0.23 5.84
CA ASP A 539 33.15 -1.29 5.61
C ASP A 539 33.11 -1.88 4.19
N ALA A 540 32.38 -1.22 3.26
CA ALA A 540 32.36 -1.63 1.87
C ALA A 540 33.79 -1.62 1.29
N PRO A 541 34.26 -2.74 0.65
CA PRO A 541 35.59 -2.78 0.05
C PRO A 541 35.71 -1.75 -1.06
N GLN A 542 36.74 -0.91 -1.00
CA GLN A 542 37.03 0.14 -1.96
C GLN A 542 38.40 -0.05 -2.54
N LEU A 543 38.55 0.24 -3.85
CA LEU A 543 39.84 0.34 -4.50
C LEU A 543 40.21 1.81 -4.60
N TYR A 544 41.35 2.16 -4.03
CA TYR A 544 41.91 3.50 -4.16
C TYR A 544 42.83 3.54 -5.37
N LEU A 545 42.53 4.39 -6.35
CA LEU A 545 43.31 4.58 -7.55
C LEU A 545 44.14 5.86 -7.44
N THR A 546 45.43 5.76 -7.64
CA THR A 546 46.33 6.91 -7.72
C THR A 546 46.84 7.06 -9.16
N VAL A 547 46.64 8.23 -9.72
CA VAL A 547 47.20 8.61 -11.03
C VAL A 547 48.49 9.38 -10.81
N ASP A 548 49.55 8.99 -11.51
CA ASP A 548 50.78 9.75 -11.56
C ASP A 548 50.59 10.96 -12.50
N GLU A 549 50.18 12.07 -11.90
CA GLU A 549 49.82 13.28 -12.60
C GLU A 549 51.04 13.89 -13.35
N ALA A 550 52.22 13.83 -12.72
CA ALA A 550 53.46 14.36 -13.34
C ALA A 550 53.83 13.58 -14.61
N LYS A 551 53.67 12.24 -14.55
CA LYS A 551 53.94 11.38 -15.71
C LYS A 551 52.89 11.57 -16.82
N ALA A 552 51.61 11.71 -16.43
CA ALA A 552 50.54 11.96 -17.39
C ALA A 552 50.80 13.27 -18.17
N LEU A 553 51.10 14.35 -17.46
CA LEU A 553 51.43 15.65 -18.07
C LEU A 553 52.71 15.60 -18.90
N ALA A 554 53.74 14.87 -18.45
CA ALA A 554 54.97 14.68 -19.24
C ALA A 554 54.74 13.91 -20.56
N MET A 555 53.69 13.10 -20.63
CA MET A 555 53.23 12.37 -21.81
C MET A 555 52.22 13.14 -22.65
N ASP A 556 51.95 14.41 -22.33
CA ASP A 556 50.92 15.25 -22.97
C ASP A 556 49.51 14.66 -22.88
N VAL A 557 49.22 13.96 -21.76
CA VAL A 557 47.90 13.40 -21.47
C VAL A 557 47.22 14.25 -20.39
N ALA A 558 46.04 14.79 -20.71
CA ALA A 558 45.27 15.53 -19.73
C ALA A 558 44.79 14.59 -18.63
N ILE A 559 44.90 15.01 -17.37
CA ILE A 559 44.45 14.22 -16.19
C ILE A 559 42.97 13.91 -16.28
N SER A 560 42.14 14.84 -16.78
CA SER A 560 40.72 14.63 -17.05
C SER A 560 40.49 13.46 -18.01
N ASP A 561 41.31 13.29 -19.02
CA ASP A 561 41.14 12.23 -20.02
C ASP A 561 41.41 10.84 -19.43
N VAL A 562 42.34 10.76 -18.45
CA VAL A 562 42.59 9.53 -17.70
C VAL A 562 41.33 9.13 -16.90
N TYR A 563 40.78 10.05 -16.11
CA TYR A 563 39.60 9.79 -15.30
C TYR A 563 38.35 9.57 -16.16
N ASP A 564 38.20 10.31 -17.27
CA ASP A 564 37.10 10.10 -18.21
C ASP A 564 37.17 8.72 -18.86
N THR A 565 38.37 8.28 -19.26
CA THR A 565 38.57 6.94 -19.83
C THR A 565 38.19 5.85 -18.82
N LEU A 566 38.60 5.99 -17.55
CA LEU A 566 38.16 5.10 -16.47
C LEU A 566 36.65 5.10 -16.32
N GLY A 567 36.01 6.27 -16.34
CA GLY A 567 34.57 6.39 -16.27
C GLY A 567 33.86 5.68 -17.43
N TYR A 568 34.36 5.74 -18.66
CA TYR A 568 33.81 5.01 -19.80
C TYR A 568 33.99 3.50 -19.66
N PHE A 569 35.11 3.04 -19.14
CA PHE A 569 35.38 1.61 -19.04
C PHE A 569 34.70 0.97 -17.83
N MET A 570 34.75 1.58 -16.67
CA MET A 570 34.26 0.99 -15.40
C MET A 570 32.78 1.27 -15.13
N GLY A 571 32.33 2.51 -15.37
CA GLY A 571 30.97 2.93 -14.98
C GLY A 571 29.94 2.95 -16.11
N GLY A 572 30.42 3.11 -17.35
CA GLY A 572 29.59 3.48 -18.49
C GLY A 572 29.16 4.96 -18.43
N LYS A 573 29.30 5.66 -19.53
CA LYS A 573 28.92 7.08 -19.63
C LYS A 573 27.86 7.31 -20.70
N TYR A 574 26.91 8.14 -20.37
CA TYR A 574 25.94 8.72 -21.31
C TYR A 574 26.68 9.67 -22.28
N VAL A 575 26.31 9.60 -23.57
CA VAL A 575 26.88 10.44 -24.63
C VAL A 575 25.88 11.45 -25.14
N ASN A 576 24.79 10.96 -25.75
CA ASN A 576 23.70 11.78 -26.26
C ASN A 576 22.42 10.95 -26.41
N ASP A 577 21.38 11.56 -26.99
CA ASP A 577 20.07 10.94 -27.16
C ASP A 577 19.77 10.63 -28.63
N PHE A 578 18.85 9.69 -28.85
CA PHE A 578 18.18 9.49 -30.12
C PHE A 578 16.68 9.31 -29.91
N THR A 579 15.88 9.72 -30.89
CA THR A 579 14.42 9.66 -30.81
C THR A 579 13.89 8.53 -31.67
N ARG A 580 13.10 7.63 -31.10
CA ARG A 580 12.43 6.54 -31.82
C ARG A 580 10.97 6.42 -31.37
N ILE A 581 10.04 6.40 -32.31
CA ILE A 581 8.59 6.28 -32.07
C ILE A 581 8.11 7.33 -31.02
N GLY A 582 8.54 8.58 -31.18
CA GLY A 582 8.16 9.68 -30.29
C GLY A 582 8.71 9.61 -28.85
N LYS A 583 9.67 8.69 -28.57
CA LYS A 583 10.35 8.56 -27.27
C LYS A 583 11.83 8.82 -27.40
N ILE A 584 12.40 9.41 -26.36
CA ILE A 584 13.84 9.72 -26.26
C ILE A 584 14.53 8.54 -25.59
N PHE A 585 15.60 8.03 -26.21
CA PHE A 585 16.46 6.96 -25.74
C PHE A 585 17.89 7.46 -25.64
N ARG A 586 18.67 6.88 -24.74
CA ARG A 586 20.06 7.28 -24.49
C ARG A 586 21.04 6.44 -25.29
N VAL A 587 22.15 7.05 -25.62
CA VAL A 587 23.36 6.37 -26.15
C VAL A 587 24.37 6.29 -25.01
N ILE A 588 24.76 5.08 -24.66
CA ILE A 588 25.67 4.80 -23.55
C ILE A 588 26.86 4.01 -24.08
N ILE A 589 28.06 4.44 -23.71
CA ILE A 589 29.34 3.78 -24.01
C ILE A 589 29.86 3.11 -22.74
N GLN A 590 30.31 1.87 -22.85
CA GLN A 590 30.89 1.12 -21.74
C GLN A 590 31.89 0.07 -22.31
N ALA A 591 32.87 -0.35 -21.53
CA ALA A 591 33.69 -1.49 -21.92
C ALA A 591 32.92 -2.78 -21.90
N ASP A 592 33.21 -3.73 -22.80
CA ASP A 592 32.58 -5.06 -22.79
C ASP A 592 33.00 -5.83 -21.54
N ALA A 593 32.06 -6.51 -20.92
CA ALA A 593 32.18 -7.14 -19.59
C ALA A 593 33.41 -8.07 -19.43
N PRO A 594 33.83 -8.87 -20.43
CA PRO A 594 35.02 -9.71 -20.31
C PRO A 594 36.34 -8.93 -20.16
N VAL A 595 36.33 -7.64 -20.43
CA VAL A 595 37.55 -6.81 -20.51
C VAL A 595 37.74 -5.93 -19.29
N SER A 596 36.67 -5.70 -18.52
CA SER A 596 36.75 -4.85 -17.32
C SER A 596 37.45 -5.56 -16.12
N TYR A 597 37.76 -6.87 -16.24
CA TYR A 597 38.40 -7.68 -15.20
C TYR A 597 39.81 -8.21 -15.64
N THR A 598 40.28 -7.91 -16.81
CA THR A 598 41.62 -8.24 -17.31
C THR A 598 42.48 -6.99 -17.46
#